data_83b654434fe2c93ce899fe38cdf428d1
#
_entry.id   83b654434fe2c93ce899fe38cdf428d1
#
_cell.length_a   1.000
_cell.length_b   1.000
_cell.length_c   1.000
_cell.angle_alpha   90.00
_cell.angle_beta   90.00
_cell.angle_gamma   90.00
#
_symmetry.space_group_name_H-M   'P 1'
#
loop_
_entity.id
_entity.type
_entity.pdbx_description
1 polymer ?
#
loop_
_entity_poly.entity_id
_entity_poly.type
_entity_poly.pdbx_seq_one_letter_code
_entity_poly.pdbx_strand_id
1 'polypeptide(L)'
;EDFVGPLGCPSEFVNEDPEELKKEKILFVAGGVGTAPVYPQVKWLHEHGIDADVIVGAKTKDLIILEKEMEAVAGNLYITTDDGSYGRSGMVTKVIEDLIAEGKTYTKCVSIGPMIMMKFCCLTTQKYNIPTIVSMNPIMVDGTGMCGACRVIVGDEVKFACVDGPEFDGHLVDWNLAMQRQQMYKTEEGRALLKLREGDTHHGGCGQCGGDK
;
A
#
# COMPACT_ATOMS: atom_id res chain seq x y z
N GLU A 1 8.70 -25.63 9.31
CA GLU A 1 9.20 -24.37 8.74
C GLU A 1 9.30 -23.36 9.87
N ASP A 2 10.41 -22.63 9.95
CA ASP A 2 10.64 -21.65 11.00
C ASP A 2 10.09 -20.29 10.57
N PHE A 3 9.50 -19.55 11.51
CA PHE A 3 8.94 -18.23 11.32
C PHE A 3 9.77 -17.20 12.07
N VAL A 4 10.10 -16.07 11.42
CA VAL A 4 10.70 -14.90 12.06
C VAL A 4 9.67 -13.76 11.99
N GLY A 5 9.19 -13.33 13.14
CA GLY A 5 8.22 -12.25 13.25
C GLY A 5 7.68 -12.05 14.67
N PRO A 6 6.85 -11.03 14.90
CA PRO A 6 6.50 -9.94 13.98
C PRO A 6 7.69 -9.03 13.66
N LEU A 7 7.72 -8.47 12.45
CA LEU A 7 8.74 -7.52 12.00
C LEU A 7 8.10 -6.15 11.73
N GLY A 8 8.92 -5.09 11.79
CA GLY A 8 8.47 -3.71 11.60
C GLY A 8 7.83 -3.10 12.86
N CYS A 9 7.27 -1.92 12.66
CA CYS A 9 6.55 -1.18 13.69
C CYS A 9 5.04 -1.42 13.57
N PRO A 10 4.31 -1.46 14.69
CA PRO A 10 2.85 -1.47 14.67
C PRO A 10 2.32 -0.14 14.12
N SER A 11 1.06 -0.13 13.64
CA SER A 11 0.37 1.11 13.30
C SER A 11 0.30 2.05 14.50
N GLU A 12 0.37 3.36 14.25
CA GLU A 12 0.31 4.40 15.30
C GLU A 12 -0.92 4.25 16.19
N PHE A 13 -2.05 3.83 15.62
CA PHE A 13 -3.33 3.72 16.33
C PHE A 13 -3.27 2.84 17.58
N VAL A 14 -2.44 1.80 17.62
CA VAL A 14 -2.36 0.91 18.80
C VAL A 14 -1.63 1.56 19.97
N ASN A 15 -0.93 2.67 19.74
CA ASN A 15 -0.19 3.42 20.75
C ASN A 15 -0.91 4.71 21.16
N GLU A 16 -1.97 5.10 20.44
CA GLU A 16 -2.76 6.29 20.75
C GLU A 16 -3.89 5.97 21.74
N ASP A 17 -4.31 6.98 22.51
CA ASP A 17 -5.47 6.84 23.42
C ASP A 17 -6.75 6.69 22.58
N PRO A 18 -7.54 5.61 22.74
CA PRO A 18 -8.80 5.43 22.01
C PRO A 18 -9.79 6.60 22.18
N GLU A 19 -9.79 7.29 23.33
CA GLU A 19 -10.67 8.45 23.54
C GLU A 19 -10.23 9.68 22.73
N GLU A 20 -8.94 9.83 22.46
CA GLU A 20 -8.45 10.87 21.53
C GLU A 20 -8.73 10.47 20.08
N LEU A 21 -8.53 9.20 19.73
CA LEU A 21 -8.84 8.68 18.39
C LEU A 21 -10.32 8.83 17.99
N LYS A 22 -11.25 8.76 18.96
CA LYS A 22 -12.69 9.01 18.72
C LYS A 22 -12.99 10.43 18.24
N LYS A 23 -12.09 11.38 18.46
CA LYS A 23 -12.23 12.76 17.98
C LYS A 23 -11.73 12.92 16.55
N GLU A 24 -10.95 11.97 16.08
CA GLU A 24 -10.37 11.98 14.74
C GLU A 24 -11.42 11.58 13.70
N LYS A 25 -11.29 12.17 12.51
CA LYS A 25 -12.03 11.79 11.31
C LYS A 25 -11.06 11.14 10.34
N ILE A 26 -11.00 9.82 10.39
CA ILE A 26 -9.99 9.04 9.69
C ILE A 26 -10.54 8.57 8.34
N LEU A 27 -9.75 8.79 7.29
CA LEU A 27 -10.01 8.29 5.95
C LEU A 27 -8.97 7.23 5.61
N PHE A 28 -9.40 6.02 5.29
CA PHE A 28 -8.56 5.01 4.68
C PHE A 28 -8.73 4.98 3.16
N VAL A 29 -7.63 4.85 2.44
CA VAL A 29 -7.62 4.73 0.99
C VAL A 29 -6.85 3.47 0.61
N ALA A 30 -7.57 2.46 0.18
CA ALA A 30 -7.05 1.15 -0.17
C ALA A 30 -7.02 0.95 -1.68
N GLY A 31 -5.92 0.46 -2.24
CA GLY A 31 -5.79 0.15 -3.66
C GLY A 31 -5.51 -1.33 -3.93
N GLY A 32 -6.43 -2.02 -4.59
CA GLY A 32 -6.29 -3.43 -4.93
C GLY A 32 -5.98 -4.30 -3.71
N VAL A 33 -4.85 -5.02 -3.74
CA VAL A 33 -4.38 -5.85 -2.61
C VAL A 33 -4.16 -5.05 -1.32
N GLY A 34 -3.93 -3.72 -1.41
CA GLY A 34 -3.82 -2.85 -0.24
C GLY A 34 -5.06 -2.84 0.65
N THR A 35 -6.20 -3.32 0.18
CA THR A 35 -7.39 -3.54 1.02
C THR A 35 -7.15 -4.55 2.15
N ALA A 36 -6.30 -5.54 1.91
CA ALA A 36 -6.00 -6.58 2.89
C ALA A 36 -5.32 -6.04 4.18
N PRO A 37 -4.25 -5.22 4.12
CA PRO A 37 -3.67 -4.62 5.31
C PRO A 37 -4.50 -3.45 5.89
N VAL A 38 -5.40 -2.83 5.14
CA VAL A 38 -6.34 -1.81 5.66
C VAL A 38 -7.39 -2.45 6.54
N TYR A 39 -7.92 -3.62 6.16
CA TYR A 39 -9.01 -4.26 6.89
C TYR A 39 -8.74 -4.47 8.39
N PRO A 40 -7.62 -5.04 8.84
CA PRO A 40 -7.37 -5.22 10.27
C PRO A 40 -7.25 -3.91 11.03
N GLN A 41 -6.79 -2.83 10.42
CA GLN A 41 -6.70 -1.51 11.05
C GLN A 41 -8.10 -0.91 11.24
N VAL A 42 -8.93 -0.92 10.21
CA VAL A 42 -10.32 -0.44 10.28
C VAL A 42 -11.13 -1.28 11.28
N LYS A 43 -10.95 -2.60 11.26
CA LYS A 43 -11.59 -3.51 12.21
C LYS A 43 -11.19 -3.19 13.65
N TRP A 44 -9.91 -2.96 13.91
CA TRP A 44 -9.42 -2.59 15.23
C TRP A 44 -10.06 -1.27 15.71
N LEU A 45 -10.13 -0.25 14.86
CA LEU A 45 -10.79 1.01 15.18
C LEU A 45 -12.27 0.80 15.50
N HIS A 46 -12.99 0.04 14.68
CA HIS A 46 -14.40 -0.29 14.88
C HIS A 46 -14.64 -1.00 16.23
N GLU A 47 -13.80 -1.97 16.58
CA GLU A 47 -13.87 -2.69 17.86
C GLU A 47 -13.64 -1.77 19.07
N HIS A 48 -12.98 -0.62 18.86
CA HIS A 48 -12.78 0.42 19.88
C HIS A 48 -13.81 1.56 19.78
N GLY A 49 -14.85 1.40 18.97
CA GLY A 49 -15.93 2.38 18.81
C GLY A 49 -15.52 3.63 18.04
N ILE A 50 -14.57 3.49 17.09
CA ILE A 50 -14.07 4.57 16.24
C ILE A 50 -14.48 4.25 14.80
N ASP A 51 -15.30 5.13 14.21
CA ASP A 51 -15.74 4.99 12.83
C ASP A 51 -14.75 5.65 11.87
N ALA A 52 -14.32 4.90 10.87
CA ALA A 52 -13.45 5.41 9.81
C ALA A 52 -14.14 5.27 8.45
N ASP A 53 -14.00 6.29 7.60
CA ASP A 53 -14.41 6.20 6.21
C ASP A 53 -13.36 5.44 5.39
N VAL A 54 -13.80 4.59 4.47
CA VAL A 54 -12.90 3.75 3.66
C VAL A 54 -13.20 3.91 2.18
N ILE A 55 -12.19 4.23 1.38
CA ILE A 55 -12.22 4.16 -0.07
C ILE A 55 -11.49 2.89 -0.51
N VAL A 56 -12.16 2.02 -1.26
CA VAL A 56 -11.55 0.86 -1.90
C VAL A 56 -11.53 1.09 -3.41
N GLY A 57 -10.33 1.15 -3.97
CA GLY A 57 -10.12 1.31 -5.41
C GLY A 57 -9.55 0.05 -6.06
N ALA A 58 -10.05 -0.29 -7.24
CA ALA A 58 -9.54 -1.37 -8.06
C ALA A 58 -9.60 -1.00 -9.55
N LYS A 59 -8.88 -1.74 -10.40
CA LYS A 59 -8.98 -1.53 -11.86
C LYS A 59 -10.36 -1.94 -12.38
N THR A 60 -10.88 -3.07 -11.91
CA THR A 60 -12.15 -3.67 -12.31
C THR A 60 -12.86 -4.24 -11.11
N LYS A 61 -14.16 -4.52 -11.23
CA LYS A 61 -14.97 -5.16 -10.19
C LYS A 61 -14.38 -6.46 -9.67
N ASP A 62 -13.84 -7.30 -10.55
CA ASP A 62 -13.32 -8.63 -10.20
C ASP A 62 -12.06 -8.59 -9.32
N LEU A 63 -11.41 -7.40 -9.21
CA LEU A 63 -10.22 -7.16 -8.39
C LEU A 63 -10.56 -6.57 -7.02
N ILE A 64 -11.84 -6.37 -6.71
CA ILE A 64 -12.27 -5.92 -5.39
C ILE A 64 -12.27 -7.11 -4.44
N ILE A 65 -11.60 -6.94 -3.31
CA ILE A 65 -11.49 -7.95 -2.25
C ILE A 65 -12.05 -7.40 -0.94
N LEU A 66 -12.49 -8.27 -0.06
CA LEU A 66 -12.94 -7.96 1.31
C LEU A 66 -14.05 -6.90 1.38
N GLU A 67 -14.89 -6.78 0.35
CA GLU A 67 -15.96 -5.77 0.32
C GLU A 67 -16.95 -5.95 1.49
N LYS A 68 -17.44 -7.18 1.70
CA LYS A 68 -18.41 -7.46 2.75
C LYS A 68 -17.84 -7.32 4.16
N GLU A 69 -16.60 -7.76 4.32
CA GLU A 69 -15.86 -7.64 5.59
C GLU A 69 -15.60 -6.17 5.92
N MET A 70 -15.23 -5.37 4.92
CA MET A 70 -14.99 -3.94 5.07
C MET A 70 -16.28 -3.18 5.35
N GLU A 71 -17.37 -3.52 4.66
CA GLU A 71 -18.70 -2.93 4.86
C GLU A 71 -19.21 -3.11 6.31
N ALA A 72 -18.84 -4.25 6.93
CA ALA A 72 -19.25 -4.56 8.30
C ALA A 72 -18.52 -3.74 9.37
N VAL A 73 -17.36 -3.13 9.05
CA VAL A 73 -16.50 -2.44 10.03
C VAL A 73 -16.21 -0.98 9.68
N ALA A 74 -16.44 -0.55 8.44
CA ALA A 74 -16.26 0.83 8.02
C ALA A 74 -17.44 1.70 8.47
N GLY A 75 -17.17 2.94 8.85
CA GLY A 75 -18.21 3.94 9.08
C GLY A 75 -18.96 4.26 7.78
N ASN A 76 -18.23 4.50 6.69
CA ASN A 76 -18.75 4.54 5.33
C ASN A 76 -17.77 3.87 4.38
N LEU A 77 -18.27 3.03 3.47
CA LEU A 77 -17.48 2.37 2.44
C LEU A 77 -17.78 2.98 1.06
N TYR A 78 -16.74 3.43 0.39
CA TYR A 78 -16.80 3.96 -0.97
C TYR A 78 -15.97 3.09 -1.90
N ILE A 79 -16.62 2.49 -2.89
CA ILE A 79 -15.95 1.65 -3.88
C ILE A 79 -15.81 2.43 -5.17
N THR A 80 -14.64 2.34 -5.80
CA THR A 80 -14.39 2.91 -7.12
C THR A 80 -13.61 1.94 -8.00
N THR A 81 -13.93 1.94 -9.29
CA THR A 81 -13.19 1.17 -10.30
C THR A 81 -12.72 2.09 -11.42
N ASP A 82 -11.49 1.86 -11.89
CA ASP A 82 -10.89 2.70 -12.94
C ASP A 82 -11.72 2.64 -14.25
N ASP A 83 -12.25 1.43 -14.55
CA ASP A 83 -13.08 1.18 -15.74
C ASP A 83 -14.57 1.50 -15.56
N GLY A 84 -15.00 1.89 -14.36
CA GLY A 84 -16.39 2.16 -14.04
C GLY A 84 -17.29 0.94 -13.98
N SER A 85 -16.74 -0.29 -13.92
CA SER A 85 -17.50 -1.53 -13.89
C SER A 85 -18.27 -1.74 -12.58
N TYR A 86 -17.90 -1.04 -11.50
CA TYR A 86 -18.56 -1.12 -10.20
C TYR A 86 -18.29 0.10 -9.31
N GLY A 87 -19.30 0.49 -8.53
CA GLY A 87 -19.21 1.63 -7.63
C GLY A 87 -19.09 2.97 -8.38
N ARG A 88 -18.28 3.87 -7.85
CA ARG A 88 -17.92 5.12 -8.53
C ARG A 88 -16.95 4.82 -9.68
N SER A 89 -16.91 5.65 -10.70
CA SER A 89 -15.97 5.54 -11.81
C SER A 89 -14.78 6.46 -11.62
N GLY A 90 -13.57 5.94 -11.75
CA GLY A 90 -12.33 6.69 -11.73
C GLY A 90 -11.42 6.37 -10.55
N MET A 91 -10.36 7.15 -10.43
CA MET A 91 -9.31 6.94 -9.44
C MET A 91 -9.74 7.32 -8.01
N VAL A 92 -9.13 6.70 -7.02
CA VAL A 92 -9.38 6.98 -5.59
C VAL A 92 -9.17 8.46 -5.22
N THR A 93 -8.23 9.14 -5.87
CA THR A 93 -7.97 10.58 -5.67
C THR A 93 -9.17 11.45 -6.01
N LYS A 94 -9.91 11.09 -7.06
CA LYS A 94 -11.15 11.78 -7.41
C LYS A 94 -12.21 11.58 -6.31
N VAL A 95 -12.31 10.37 -5.76
CA VAL A 95 -13.25 10.10 -4.67
C VAL A 95 -12.91 10.92 -3.43
N ILE A 96 -11.61 11.09 -3.09
CA ILE A 96 -11.18 11.99 -2.00
C ILE A 96 -11.68 13.42 -2.25
N GLU A 97 -11.43 13.96 -3.46
CA GLU A 97 -11.85 15.32 -3.83
C GLU A 97 -13.38 15.46 -3.81
N ASP A 98 -14.12 14.48 -4.32
CA ASP A 98 -15.59 14.47 -4.31
C ASP A 98 -16.14 14.46 -2.87
N LEU A 99 -15.61 13.65 -1.97
CA LEU A 99 -16.03 13.59 -0.57
C LEU A 99 -15.79 14.91 0.17
N ILE A 100 -14.67 15.56 -0.09
CA ILE A 100 -14.37 16.88 0.48
C ILE A 100 -15.31 17.93 -0.09
N ALA A 101 -15.61 17.88 -1.39
CA ALA A 101 -16.58 18.77 -2.03
C ALA A 101 -18.02 18.55 -1.52
N GLU A 102 -18.36 17.33 -1.12
CA GLU A 102 -19.62 16.95 -0.45
C GLU A 102 -19.69 17.46 1.01
N GLY A 103 -18.63 18.10 1.51
CA GLY A 103 -18.56 18.67 2.86
C GLY A 103 -17.98 17.74 3.93
N LYS A 104 -17.45 16.58 3.55
CA LYS A 104 -16.69 15.72 4.47
C LYS A 104 -15.38 16.40 4.87
N THR A 105 -14.99 16.22 6.11
CA THR A 105 -13.70 16.71 6.65
C THR A 105 -12.95 15.56 7.29
N TYR A 106 -11.65 15.50 7.05
CA TYR A 106 -10.79 14.46 7.59
C TYR A 106 -9.60 15.09 8.32
N THR A 107 -9.23 14.50 9.45
CA THR A 107 -8.09 14.94 10.27
C THR A 107 -6.86 14.09 10.00
N LYS A 108 -7.05 12.88 9.50
CA LYS A 108 -5.98 11.93 9.17
C LYS A 108 -6.39 11.07 7.96
N CYS A 109 -5.45 10.79 7.08
CA CYS A 109 -5.62 9.86 5.97
C CYS A 109 -4.58 8.74 6.07
N VAL A 110 -4.99 7.50 5.80
CA VAL A 110 -4.10 6.35 5.67
C VAL A 110 -4.24 5.77 4.27
N SER A 111 -3.17 5.75 3.49
CA SER A 111 -3.20 5.27 2.11
C SER A 111 -2.32 4.05 1.95
N ILE A 112 -2.90 2.93 1.49
CA ILE A 112 -2.22 1.65 1.32
C ILE A 112 -2.57 1.06 -0.06
N GLY A 113 -1.56 0.84 -0.88
CA GLY A 113 -1.78 0.29 -2.22
C GLY A 113 -0.56 0.43 -3.14
N PRO A 114 -0.75 0.44 -4.45
CA PRO A 114 0.32 0.70 -5.40
C PRO A 114 1.03 2.01 -5.09
N MET A 115 2.36 2.01 -5.18
CA MET A 115 3.19 3.16 -4.81
C MET A 115 2.79 4.44 -5.56
N ILE A 116 2.45 4.31 -6.84
CA ILE A 116 1.96 5.45 -7.63
C ILE A 116 0.62 6.00 -7.11
N MET A 117 -0.29 5.14 -6.63
CA MET A 117 -1.55 5.55 -6.04
C MET A 117 -1.30 6.33 -4.74
N MET A 118 -0.47 5.80 -3.84
CA MET A 118 -0.12 6.45 -2.57
C MET A 118 0.50 7.82 -2.80
N LYS A 119 1.42 7.96 -3.77
CA LYS A 119 1.98 9.25 -4.19
C LYS A 119 0.88 10.25 -4.55
N PHE A 120 -0.05 9.87 -5.41
CA PHE A 120 -1.13 10.78 -5.83
C PHE A 120 -2.13 11.06 -4.72
N CYS A 121 -2.40 10.10 -3.83
CA CYS A 121 -3.18 10.35 -2.62
C CYS A 121 -2.53 11.43 -1.75
N CYS A 122 -1.22 11.33 -1.49
CA CYS A 122 -0.48 12.35 -0.74
C CYS A 122 -0.53 13.72 -1.40
N LEU A 123 -0.34 13.80 -2.72
CA LEU A 123 -0.45 15.06 -3.45
C LEU A 123 -1.87 15.66 -3.38
N THR A 124 -2.89 14.82 -3.33
CA THR A 124 -4.28 15.26 -3.20
C THR A 124 -4.57 15.74 -1.79
N THR A 125 -4.24 14.95 -0.77
CA THR A 125 -4.48 15.28 0.64
C THR A 125 -3.70 16.51 1.10
N GLN A 126 -2.51 16.74 0.53
CA GLN A 126 -1.69 17.92 0.80
C GLN A 126 -2.40 19.23 0.43
N LYS A 127 -3.19 19.25 -0.66
CA LYS A 127 -3.99 20.42 -1.04
C LYS A 127 -5.01 20.84 0.04
N TYR A 128 -5.44 19.87 0.83
CA TYR A 128 -6.45 20.05 1.88
C TYR A 128 -5.86 20.04 3.29
N ASN A 129 -4.53 20.04 3.41
CA ASN A 129 -3.80 19.97 4.68
C ASN A 129 -4.22 18.77 5.56
N ILE A 130 -4.46 17.61 4.94
CA ILE A 130 -4.80 16.38 5.64
C ILE A 130 -3.50 15.58 5.84
N PRO A 131 -3.00 15.40 7.07
CA PRO A 131 -1.89 14.52 7.37
C PRO A 131 -2.13 13.11 6.80
N THR A 132 -1.14 12.56 6.12
CA THR A 132 -1.33 11.30 5.40
C THR A 132 -0.23 10.31 5.71
N ILE A 133 -0.61 9.19 6.29
CA ILE A 133 0.26 8.03 6.53
C ILE A 133 0.17 7.12 5.30
N VAL A 134 1.30 6.59 4.89
CA VAL A 134 1.38 5.60 3.81
C VAL A 134 2.08 4.35 4.30
N SER A 135 1.57 3.17 3.94
CA SER A 135 2.25 1.91 4.19
C SER A 135 3.11 1.54 2.99
N MET A 136 4.41 1.76 3.13
CA MET A 136 5.39 1.54 2.06
C MET A 136 5.61 0.06 1.79
N ASN A 137 5.65 -0.30 0.52
CA ASN A 137 5.82 -1.68 0.05
C ASN A 137 7.03 -1.84 -0.88
N PRO A 138 8.24 -1.40 -0.47
CA PRO A 138 9.46 -1.65 -1.23
C PRO A 138 9.80 -3.14 -1.23
N ILE A 139 10.75 -3.54 -2.08
CA ILE A 139 11.30 -4.89 -2.06
C ILE A 139 11.96 -5.13 -0.70
N MET A 140 11.56 -6.21 -0.02
CA MET A 140 12.15 -6.67 1.24
C MET A 140 12.81 -8.03 1.01
N VAL A 141 14.04 -8.18 1.50
CA VAL A 141 14.83 -9.42 1.33
C VAL A 141 15.00 -10.15 2.66
N ASP A 142 15.62 -9.51 3.66
CA ASP A 142 15.84 -10.16 4.96
C ASP A 142 14.83 -9.79 6.05
N GLY A 143 14.26 -8.59 5.98
CA GLY A 143 13.27 -8.11 6.95
C GLY A 143 13.84 -7.61 8.28
N THR A 144 15.16 -7.62 8.48
CA THR A 144 15.82 -7.24 9.74
C THR A 144 16.60 -5.93 9.70
N GLY A 145 16.55 -5.22 8.57
CA GLY A 145 17.26 -3.95 8.36
C GLY A 145 18.71 -4.07 7.92
N MET A 146 19.25 -5.30 7.80
CA MET A 146 20.66 -5.49 7.48
C MET A 146 20.99 -5.30 5.99
N CYS A 147 20.14 -5.80 5.08
CA CYS A 147 20.44 -5.78 3.64
C CYS A 147 20.19 -4.44 2.95
N GLY A 148 19.41 -3.54 3.54
CA GLY A 148 19.07 -2.23 2.96
C GLY A 148 18.21 -2.26 1.69
N ALA A 149 17.65 -3.41 1.31
CA ALA A 149 16.82 -3.54 0.11
C ALA A 149 15.55 -2.68 0.20
N CYS A 150 14.93 -2.62 1.38
CA CYS A 150 13.69 -1.87 1.64
C CYS A 150 13.91 -0.39 2.00
N ARG A 151 15.09 0.16 1.69
CA ARG A 151 15.43 1.55 2.01
C ARG A 151 14.48 2.53 1.32
N VAL A 152 13.98 3.48 2.11
CA VAL A 152 13.19 4.64 1.68
C VAL A 152 13.82 5.91 2.25
N ILE A 153 13.57 7.07 1.65
CA ILE A 153 13.93 8.38 2.21
C ILE A 153 12.64 9.04 2.67
N VAL A 154 12.62 9.46 3.93
CA VAL A 154 11.51 10.16 4.56
C VAL A 154 12.06 11.45 5.19
N GLY A 155 11.68 12.59 4.65
CA GLY A 155 12.36 13.85 4.93
C GLY A 155 13.81 13.78 4.46
N ASP A 156 14.74 14.09 5.38
CA ASP A 156 16.18 14.02 5.11
C ASP A 156 16.84 12.73 5.62
N GLU A 157 16.03 11.75 6.08
CA GLU A 157 16.53 10.54 6.72
C GLU A 157 16.33 9.30 5.86
N VAL A 158 17.32 8.41 5.91
CA VAL A 158 17.21 7.06 5.35
C VAL A 158 16.54 6.16 6.37
N LYS A 159 15.41 5.55 5.98
CA LYS A 159 14.66 4.58 6.78
C LYS A 159 14.63 3.22 6.09
N PHE A 160 14.42 2.16 6.87
CA PHE A 160 14.23 0.80 6.38
C PHE A 160 12.80 0.36 6.68
N ALA A 161 11.98 0.19 5.64
CA ALA A 161 10.56 -0.11 5.81
C ALA A 161 10.29 -1.37 6.63
N CYS A 162 11.20 -2.34 6.64
CA CYS A 162 11.07 -3.57 7.42
C CYS A 162 11.37 -3.40 8.93
N VAL A 163 11.97 -2.29 9.35
CA VAL A 163 12.35 -2.05 10.76
C VAL A 163 11.71 -0.76 11.28
N ASP A 164 11.84 0.35 10.50
CA ASP A 164 11.35 1.67 10.92
C ASP A 164 9.89 1.90 10.52
N GLY A 165 9.36 1.07 9.61
CA GLY A 165 8.02 1.16 9.05
C GLY A 165 7.21 -0.12 9.27
N PRO A 166 6.28 -0.40 8.39
CA PRO A 166 6.12 0.09 7.01
C PRO A 166 5.43 1.45 6.86
N GLU A 167 4.86 1.99 7.93
CA GLU A 167 4.08 3.23 7.90
C GLU A 167 4.99 4.46 8.08
N PHE A 168 4.78 5.48 7.23
CA PHE A 168 5.53 6.73 7.24
C PHE A 168 4.64 7.90 6.86
N ASP A 169 5.03 9.12 7.25
CA ASP A 169 4.43 10.35 6.74
C ASP A 169 4.62 10.43 5.21
N GLY A 170 3.53 10.26 4.49
CA GLY A 170 3.52 10.21 3.03
C GLY A 170 3.90 11.54 2.37
N HIS A 171 3.78 12.66 3.07
CA HIS A 171 4.20 13.98 2.57
C HIS A 171 5.71 14.17 2.64
N LEU A 172 6.43 13.38 3.44
CA LEU A 172 7.88 13.42 3.59
C LEU A 172 8.61 12.36 2.76
N VAL A 173 7.90 11.40 2.17
CA VAL A 173 8.51 10.33 1.35
C VAL A 173 9.07 10.88 0.05
N ASP A 174 10.33 10.56 -0.27
CA ASP A 174 10.88 10.74 -1.62
C ASP A 174 10.27 9.70 -2.58
N TRP A 175 9.14 10.08 -3.15
CA TRP A 175 8.39 9.24 -4.09
C TRP A 175 9.16 8.92 -5.37
N ASN A 176 10.04 9.82 -5.83
CA ASN A 176 10.78 9.60 -7.07
C ASN A 176 11.80 8.49 -6.89
N LEU A 177 12.57 8.57 -5.80
CA LEU A 177 13.53 7.52 -5.46
C LEU A 177 12.84 6.20 -5.13
N ALA A 178 11.73 6.23 -4.36
CA ALA A 178 10.97 5.03 -4.01
C ALA A 178 10.47 4.31 -5.27
N MET A 179 9.87 5.03 -6.22
CA MET A 179 9.42 4.47 -7.50
C MET A 179 10.56 3.96 -8.38
N GLN A 180 11.71 4.66 -8.40
CA GLN A 180 12.90 4.20 -9.11
C GLN A 180 13.42 2.89 -8.54
N ARG A 181 13.49 2.76 -7.21
CA ARG A 181 13.92 1.53 -6.54
C ARG A 181 12.98 0.36 -6.77
N GLN A 182 11.70 0.59 -6.94
CA GLN A 182 10.71 -0.46 -7.27
C GLN A 182 10.98 -1.11 -8.65
N GLN A 183 11.79 -0.47 -9.50
CA GLN A 183 12.15 -1.01 -10.82
C GLN A 183 13.36 -1.97 -10.79
N MET A 184 14.05 -2.10 -9.65
CA MET A 184 15.36 -2.74 -9.52
C MET A 184 15.44 -4.15 -10.12
N TYR A 185 14.39 -4.97 -10.00
CA TYR A 185 14.39 -6.36 -10.44
C TYR A 185 13.36 -6.66 -11.54
N LYS A 186 12.79 -5.64 -12.19
CA LYS A 186 11.74 -5.85 -13.21
C LYS A 186 12.20 -6.70 -14.40
N THR A 187 13.46 -6.61 -14.78
CA THR A 187 14.00 -7.43 -15.87
C THR A 187 14.04 -8.90 -15.45
N GLU A 188 14.51 -9.18 -14.25
CA GLU A 188 14.60 -10.51 -13.68
C GLU A 188 13.22 -11.12 -13.43
N GLU A 189 12.30 -10.34 -12.89
CA GLU A 189 10.89 -10.71 -12.70
C GLU A 189 10.22 -11.03 -14.04
N GLY A 190 10.44 -10.20 -15.06
CA GLY A 190 9.93 -10.43 -16.42
C GLY A 190 10.46 -11.74 -17.02
N ARG A 191 11.75 -12.02 -16.88
CA ARG A 191 12.36 -13.29 -17.32
C ARG A 191 11.80 -14.49 -16.55
N ALA A 192 11.65 -14.38 -15.24
CA ALA A 192 11.08 -15.43 -14.41
C ALA A 192 9.63 -15.73 -14.79
N LEU A 193 8.84 -14.68 -15.05
CA LEU A 193 7.45 -14.82 -15.47
C LEU A 193 7.32 -15.47 -16.86
N LEU A 194 8.18 -15.09 -17.81
CA LEU A 194 8.22 -15.74 -19.12
C LEU A 194 8.56 -17.23 -18.99
N LYS A 195 9.59 -17.54 -18.22
CA LYS A 195 9.97 -18.92 -17.93
C LYS A 195 8.85 -19.75 -17.31
N LEU A 196 8.07 -19.15 -16.40
CA LEU A 196 6.90 -19.79 -15.78
C LEU A 196 5.77 -20.05 -16.78
N ARG A 197 5.53 -19.12 -17.71
CA ARG A 197 4.43 -19.21 -18.68
C ARG A 197 4.73 -20.09 -19.89
N GLU A 198 5.95 -20.04 -20.38
CA GLU A 198 6.37 -20.67 -21.63
C GLU A 198 7.20 -21.96 -21.41
N GLY A 199 7.50 -22.29 -20.15
CA GLY A 199 8.45 -23.30 -19.77
C GLY A 199 9.89 -22.83 -19.94
N ASP A 200 10.85 -23.67 -19.54
CA ASP A 200 12.27 -23.40 -19.70
C ASP A 200 12.68 -23.63 -21.17
N THR A 201 12.52 -22.59 -22.00
CA THR A 201 12.91 -22.64 -23.41
C THR A 201 14.44 -22.58 -23.61
N HIS A 202 15.20 -22.32 -22.53
CA HIS A 202 16.65 -22.37 -22.54
C HIS A 202 17.15 -23.80 -22.28
N HIS A 203 17.07 -24.65 -23.30
CA HIS A 203 18.01 -25.76 -23.46
C HIS A 203 19.38 -25.23 -23.91
N GLY A 204 19.84 -24.15 -23.29
CA GLY A 204 21.13 -23.53 -23.52
C GLY A 204 22.20 -24.25 -22.73
N GLY A 205 22.36 -25.51 -22.97
CA GLY A 205 23.65 -26.12 -22.82
C GLY A 205 24.58 -25.47 -23.85
N CYS A 206 25.62 -24.77 -23.37
CA CYS A 206 26.80 -24.54 -24.19
C CYS A 206 27.39 -25.93 -24.51
N GLY A 207 26.73 -26.63 -25.42
CA GLY A 207 27.07 -28.00 -25.82
C GLY A 207 28.26 -28.09 -26.78
N GLN A 208 29.21 -27.17 -26.71
CA GLN A 208 30.39 -27.16 -27.62
C GLN A 208 31.72 -26.94 -26.91
N CYS A 209 31.85 -27.31 -25.63
CA CYS A 209 33.18 -27.45 -25.01
C CYS A 209 33.52 -28.91 -24.65
N GLY A 210 32.96 -29.87 -25.38
CA GLY A 210 33.35 -31.25 -25.35
C GLY A 210 34.23 -31.52 -26.57
N GLY A 211 35.48 -31.02 -26.53
CA GLY A 211 36.52 -31.43 -27.47
C GLY A 211 36.96 -32.88 -27.15
N ASP A 212 36.92 -33.68 -28.18
CA ASP A 212 37.52 -35.00 -28.26
C ASP A 212 38.91 -35.09 -27.61
N LYS A 213 39.10 -36.06 -26.77
CA LYS A 213 40.06 -37.17 -26.90
C LYS A 213 39.95 -38.09 -25.71
#